data_5d4dcc573ccaa1322073af168afb3625
#
_entry.id   5d4dcc573ccaa1322073af168afb3625
#
_cell.length_a   1.000
_cell.length_b   1.000
_cell.length_c   1.000
_cell.angle_alpha   90.00
_cell.angle_beta   90.00
_cell.angle_gamma   90.00
#
_symmetry.space_group_name_H-M   'P 1'
#
loop_
_entity.id
_entity.type
_entity.pdbx_description
1 polymer ?
#
loop_
_entity_poly.entity_id
_entity_poly.type
_entity_poly.pdbx_seq_one_letter_code
_entity_poly.pdbx_strand_id
1 'polypeptide(L)'
;MQSLRKYFMGFKACGLVGIGLFSSGVWAGWMPLGVYGEAAAYFDTSSVQTSGNIRKVWTMLDYRQPQYNRANMKFMSTRVQMEIDCAKQIARPRTISYHTKGMLQGPVISSEGIFSDWQPIAPSTPVAAFFSQVCKPKDDG
;
A
#
# COMPACT_ATOMS: atom_id res chain seq x y z
N MET A 1 -37.43 -24.10 -60.13
CA MET A 1 -36.67 -23.57 -59.84
C MET A 1 -36.55 -23.17 -58.61
N GLN A 2 -35.68 -23.30 -57.94
CA GLN A 2 -35.47 -23.23 -56.81
C GLN A 2 -35.01 -22.17 -56.34
N SER A 3 -35.52 -21.60 -55.69
CA SER A 3 -35.08 -20.57 -55.04
C SER A 3 -34.16 -20.95 -54.00
N LEU A 4 -33.12 -20.56 -54.22
CA LEU A 4 -32.20 -20.56 -53.38
C LEU A 4 -32.34 -19.68 -52.33
N ARG A 5 -32.89 -20.10 -51.47
CA ARG A 5 -33.00 -19.54 -50.41
C ARG A 5 -31.93 -19.45 -49.78
N LYS A 6 -31.52 -18.74 -49.71
CA LYS A 6 -30.79 -18.11 -49.11
C LYS A 6 -30.80 -18.32 -47.80
N TYR A 7 -29.99 -18.86 -47.43
CA TYR A 7 -29.61 -18.94 -46.17
C TYR A 7 -28.87 -17.75 -45.79
N PHE A 8 -29.60 -16.81 -45.55
CA PHE A 8 -29.15 -15.87 -44.68
C PHE A 8 -29.18 -16.42 -43.33
N MET A 9 -28.25 -17.15 -43.09
CA MET A 9 -27.81 -17.25 -41.79
C MET A 9 -27.37 -15.90 -41.37
N GLY A 10 -28.23 -15.26 -40.68
CA GLY A 10 -27.79 -14.15 -39.91
C GLY A 10 -26.71 -14.62 -38.98
N PHE A 11 -25.54 -14.41 -39.36
CA PHE A 11 -24.51 -14.30 -38.40
C PHE A 11 -24.89 -13.11 -37.52
N LYS A 12 -25.63 -13.42 -36.52
CA LYS A 12 -25.56 -12.62 -35.37
C LYS A 12 -24.12 -12.74 -34.96
N ALA A 13 -23.36 -11.78 -35.40
CA ALA A 13 -22.15 -11.51 -34.72
C ALA A 13 -22.53 -11.28 -33.29
N CYS A 14 -22.41 -12.30 -32.48
CA CYS A 14 -22.22 -12.07 -31.10
C CYS A 14 -21.00 -11.25 -31.01
N GLY A 15 -21.23 -9.94 -30.96
CA GLY A 15 -20.19 -9.10 -30.49
C GLY A 15 -19.85 -9.64 -29.14
N LEU A 16 -18.85 -10.43 -29.07
CA LEU A 16 -18.09 -10.56 -27.89
C LEU A 16 -17.54 -9.16 -27.65
N VAL A 17 -18.35 -8.39 -26.99
CA VAL A 17 -17.83 -7.32 -26.23
C VAL A 17 -16.94 -8.03 -25.26
N GLY A 18 -15.69 -8.16 -25.63
CA GLY A 18 -14.67 -8.46 -24.68
C GLY A 18 -14.77 -7.36 -23.66
N ILE A 19 -15.47 -7.63 -22.59
CA ILE A 19 -15.31 -6.88 -21.39
C ILE A 19 -13.87 -7.17 -21.07
N GLY A 20 -13.02 -6.27 -21.52
CA GLY A 20 -11.70 -6.21 -21.00
C GLY A 20 -11.91 -6.03 -19.53
N LEU A 21 -11.72 -7.10 -18.80
CA LEU A 21 -11.47 -6.98 -17.40
C LEU A 21 -10.17 -6.20 -17.34
N PHE A 22 -10.34 -4.88 -17.31
CA PHE A 22 -9.35 -4.11 -16.68
C PHE A 22 -9.37 -4.60 -15.25
N SER A 23 -8.58 -5.59 -14.98
CA SER A 23 -8.06 -5.73 -13.67
C SER A 23 -7.24 -4.47 -13.46
N SER A 24 -7.92 -3.40 -13.12
CA SER A 24 -7.26 -2.34 -12.41
C SER A 24 -6.60 -3.10 -11.29
N GLY A 25 -5.30 -3.24 -11.41
CA GLY A 25 -4.52 -3.85 -10.36
C GLY A 25 -4.93 -3.12 -9.11
N VAL A 26 -5.77 -3.75 -8.31
CA VAL A 26 -6.08 -3.25 -7.01
C VAL A 26 -4.75 -3.34 -6.31
N TRP A 27 -4.08 -2.23 -6.24
CA TRP A 27 -2.92 -2.06 -5.39
C TRP A 27 -3.46 -2.19 -3.99
N ALA A 28 -3.53 -3.46 -3.52
CA ALA A 28 -4.23 -3.96 -2.37
C ALA A 28 -4.24 -2.94 -1.22
N GLY A 29 -5.15 -1.99 -1.26
CA GLY A 29 -5.33 -1.05 -0.17
C GLY A 29 -4.24 0.00 0.05
N TRP A 30 -3.16 0.04 -0.73
CA TRP A 30 -2.09 1.02 -0.57
C TRP A 30 -2.55 2.41 -1.05
N MET A 31 -2.66 3.34 -0.10
CA MET A 31 -3.02 4.72 -0.36
C MET A 31 -1.76 5.59 -0.32
N PRO A 32 -1.47 6.37 -1.37
CA PRO A 32 -0.34 7.28 -1.36
C PRO A 32 -0.62 8.48 -0.44
N LEU A 33 0.41 8.90 0.29
CA LEU A 33 0.33 10.02 1.23
C LEU A 33 1.21 11.20 0.85
N GLY A 34 2.10 11.02 -0.09
CA GLY A 34 3.02 12.07 -0.53
C GLY A 34 4.46 11.63 -0.55
N VAL A 35 5.34 12.57 -0.87
CA VAL A 35 6.78 12.35 -0.97
C VAL A 35 7.49 13.09 0.14
N TYR A 36 8.37 12.38 0.82
CA TYR A 36 9.15 12.88 1.93
C TYR A 36 10.63 12.60 1.65
N GLY A 37 11.37 13.62 1.23
CA GLY A 37 12.73 13.42 0.76
C GLY A 37 12.78 12.53 -0.46
N GLU A 38 13.47 11.41 -0.39
CA GLU A 38 13.60 10.46 -1.49
C GLU A 38 12.57 9.32 -1.47
N ALA A 39 11.65 9.34 -0.50
CA ALA A 39 10.68 8.27 -0.32
C ALA A 39 9.27 8.74 -0.56
N ALA A 40 8.52 7.97 -1.33
CA ALA A 40 7.08 8.09 -1.40
C ALA A 40 6.46 7.22 -0.30
N ALA A 41 5.55 7.79 0.47
CA ALA A 41 4.91 7.13 1.60
C ALA A 41 3.52 6.63 1.24
N TYR A 42 3.21 5.42 1.69
CA TYR A 42 1.91 4.77 1.50
C TYR A 42 1.48 4.08 2.79
N PHE A 43 0.17 3.93 2.98
CA PHE A 43 -0.33 3.05 4.03
C PHE A 43 -1.42 2.13 3.47
N ASP A 44 -1.54 0.95 4.06
CA ASP A 44 -2.57 -0.01 3.65
C ASP A 44 -3.85 0.27 4.44
N THR A 45 -4.83 0.84 3.75
CA THR A 45 -6.11 1.24 4.35
C THR A 45 -6.89 0.07 4.92
N SER A 46 -6.70 -1.13 4.38
CA SER A 46 -7.38 -2.34 4.84
C SER A 46 -6.72 -2.96 6.06
N SER A 47 -5.51 -2.53 6.41
CA SER A 47 -4.72 -3.11 7.49
C SER A 47 -4.92 -2.45 8.85
N VAL A 48 -5.68 -1.37 8.91
CA VAL A 48 -5.83 -0.59 10.14
C VAL A 48 -6.61 -1.38 11.18
N GLN A 49 -5.95 -1.66 12.30
CA GLN A 49 -6.56 -2.31 13.45
C GLN A 49 -6.65 -1.30 14.59
N THR A 50 -7.81 -1.22 15.21
CA THR A 50 -8.07 -0.29 16.30
C THR A 50 -8.24 -1.03 17.62
N SER A 51 -7.49 -0.61 18.62
CA SER A 51 -7.63 -1.07 19.99
C SER A 51 -7.54 0.14 20.92
N GLY A 52 -8.68 0.64 21.38
CA GLY A 52 -8.73 1.89 22.14
C GLY A 52 -8.15 3.04 21.33
N ASN A 53 -7.17 3.73 21.89
CA ASN A 53 -6.48 4.83 21.21
C ASN A 53 -5.34 4.36 20.31
N ILE A 54 -5.04 3.06 20.27
CA ILE A 54 -3.94 2.51 19.49
C ILE A 54 -4.45 2.10 18.11
N ARG A 55 -3.66 2.46 17.10
CA ARG A 55 -3.85 2.00 15.72
C ARG A 55 -2.63 1.19 15.32
N LYS A 56 -2.85 0.04 14.74
CA LYS A 56 -1.79 -0.77 14.13
C LYS A 56 -2.04 -0.77 12.63
N VAL A 57 -1.04 -0.39 11.85
CA VAL A 57 -1.20 -0.21 10.42
C VAL A 57 0.07 -0.62 9.67
N TRP A 58 -0.10 -1.22 8.49
CA TRP A 58 1.01 -1.47 7.59
C TRP A 58 1.28 -0.25 6.73
N THR A 59 2.54 0.12 6.66
CA THR A 59 3.04 1.28 5.90
C THR A 59 4.13 0.84 4.95
N MET A 60 4.36 1.65 3.92
CA MET A 60 5.40 1.41 2.92
C MET A 60 6.13 2.72 2.63
N LEU A 61 7.43 2.62 2.50
CA LEU A 61 8.25 3.67 1.90
C LEU A 61 8.86 3.13 0.61
N ASP A 62 8.63 3.84 -0.47
CA ASP A 62 9.16 3.52 -1.79
C ASP A 62 10.20 4.57 -2.16
N TYR A 63 11.45 4.16 -2.33
CA TYR A 63 12.59 5.05 -2.51
C TYR A 63 12.94 5.21 -3.98
N ARG A 64 13.28 6.43 -4.38
CA ARG A 64 13.73 6.73 -5.73
C ARG A 64 15.15 6.25 -6.00
N GLN A 65 15.96 6.23 -4.95
CA GLN A 65 17.37 5.83 -5.01
C GLN A 65 17.60 4.63 -4.11
N PRO A 66 18.56 3.77 -4.46
CA PRO A 66 18.90 2.64 -3.61
C PRO A 66 19.28 3.08 -2.20
N GLN A 67 18.77 2.34 -1.24
CA GLN A 67 19.09 2.47 0.17
C GLN A 67 19.87 1.24 0.62
N TYR A 68 20.56 1.34 1.74
CA TYR A 68 21.33 0.24 2.31
C TYR A 68 20.94 0.07 3.78
N ASN A 69 20.64 -1.17 4.17
CA ASN A 69 20.34 -1.47 5.56
C ASN A 69 21.63 -1.61 6.39
N ARG A 70 21.51 -1.93 7.69
CA ARG A 70 22.68 -2.08 8.58
C ARG A 70 23.62 -3.19 8.15
N ALA A 71 23.13 -4.20 7.44
CA ALA A 71 23.93 -5.28 6.89
C ALA A 71 24.51 -4.91 5.52
N ASN A 72 24.44 -3.64 5.11
CA ASN A 72 24.91 -3.13 3.84
C ASN A 72 24.26 -3.81 2.62
N MET A 73 23.03 -4.27 2.78
CA MET A 73 22.25 -4.84 1.70
C MET A 73 21.38 -3.76 1.05
N LYS A 74 21.39 -3.73 -0.28
CA LYS A 74 20.67 -2.75 -1.08
C LYS A 74 19.19 -3.06 -1.11
N PHE A 75 18.36 -2.05 -0.88
CA PHE A 75 16.91 -2.15 -1.01
C PHE A 75 16.32 -0.92 -1.67
N MET A 76 15.08 -1.03 -2.17
CA MET A 76 14.36 0.06 -2.81
C MET A 76 13.02 0.37 -2.16
N SER A 77 12.51 -0.53 -1.35
CA SER A 77 11.27 -0.26 -0.59
C SER A 77 11.26 -1.02 0.72
N THR A 78 10.52 -0.50 1.69
CA THR A 78 10.31 -1.12 2.99
C THR A 78 8.84 -1.21 3.32
N ARG A 79 8.48 -2.28 4.03
CA ARG A 79 7.16 -2.45 4.62
C ARG A 79 7.34 -2.46 6.13
N VAL A 80 6.63 -1.58 6.82
CA VAL A 80 6.76 -1.41 8.27
C VAL A 80 5.38 -1.49 8.91
N GLN A 81 5.26 -2.30 9.94
CA GLN A 81 4.08 -2.25 10.79
C GLN A 81 4.29 -1.23 11.88
N MET A 82 3.44 -0.20 11.90
CA MET A 82 3.48 0.88 12.87
C MET A 82 2.38 0.72 13.90
N GLU A 83 2.70 1.02 15.15
CA GLU A 83 1.70 1.30 16.17
C GLU A 83 1.68 2.81 16.43
N ILE A 84 0.48 3.38 16.46
CA ILE A 84 0.26 4.81 16.64
C ILE A 84 -0.74 5.00 17.78
N ASP A 85 -0.37 5.79 18.80
CA ASP A 85 -1.27 6.20 19.86
C ASP A 85 -1.87 7.55 19.49
N CYS A 86 -3.15 7.57 19.15
CA CYS A 86 -3.82 8.76 18.70
C CYS A 86 -4.03 9.80 19.81
N ALA A 87 -4.14 9.36 21.06
CA ALA A 87 -4.33 10.25 22.20
C ALA A 87 -3.04 10.94 22.60
N LYS A 88 -1.95 10.17 22.67
CA LYS A 88 -0.65 10.68 23.13
C LYS A 88 0.21 11.24 21.99
N GLN A 89 -0.19 11.03 20.74
CA GLN A 89 0.55 11.46 19.55
C GLN A 89 1.97 10.91 19.53
N ILE A 90 2.10 9.64 19.80
CA ILE A 90 3.35 8.89 19.76
C ILE A 90 3.21 7.67 18.85
N ALA A 91 4.32 7.18 18.33
CA ALA A 91 4.34 6.03 17.44
C ALA A 91 5.59 5.18 17.67
N ARG A 92 5.52 3.93 17.24
CA ARG A 92 6.67 3.04 17.21
C ARG A 92 6.54 2.02 16.08
N PRO A 93 7.64 1.67 15.40
CA PRO A 93 7.64 0.55 14.46
C PRO A 93 7.70 -0.77 15.23
N ARG A 94 7.07 -1.82 14.67
CA ARG A 94 7.05 -3.16 15.27
C ARG A 94 7.77 -4.20 14.43
N THR A 95 7.63 -4.12 13.13
CA THR A 95 8.31 -5.02 12.21
C THR A 95 8.68 -4.25 10.96
N ILE A 96 9.75 -4.67 10.32
CA ILE A 96 10.19 -4.11 9.06
C ILE A 96 10.62 -5.23 8.11
N SER A 97 10.26 -5.09 6.84
CA SER A 97 10.83 -5.91 5.77
C SER A 97 11.43 -5.02 4.69
N TYR A 98 12.56 -5.46 4.14
CA TYR A 98 13.28 -4.76 3.10
C TYR A 98 13.13 -5.52 1.78
N HIS A 99 12.81 -4.79 0.73
CA HIS A 99 12.55 -5.36 -0.60
C HIS A 99 13.55 -4.81 -1.62
N THR A 100 14.01 -5.66 -2.52
CA THR A 100 15.06 -5.27 -3.47
C THR A 100 14.58 -4.29 -4.52
N LYS A 101 13.28 -4.28 -4.84
CA LYS A 101 12.68 -3.39 -5.83
C LYS A 101 11.67 -2.47 -5.18
N GLY A 102 11.27 -1.44 -5.93
CA GLY A 102 10.23 -0.52 -5.51
C GLY A 102 8.88 -1.20 -5.31
N MET A 103 7.99 -0.54 -4.59
CA MET A 103 6.60 -0.98 -4.35
C MET A 103 6.50 -2.40 -3.80
N LEU A 104 7.42 -2.77 -2.89
CA LEU A 104 7.49 -4.08 -2.23
C LEU A 104 7.67 -5.25 -3.19
N GLN A 105 8.22 -4.99 -4.35
CA GLN A 105 8.49 -6.02 -5.35
C GLN A 105 9.90 -6.61 -5.17
N GLY A 106 10.14 -7.70 -5.87
CA GLY A 106 11.40 -8.41 -5.80
C GLY A 106 11.55 -9.22 -4.50
N PRO A 107 12.68 -9.91 -4.36
CA PRO A 107 12.96 -10.69 -3.16
C PRO A 107 12.98 -9.85 -1.89
N VAL A 108 12.47 -10.42 -0.81
CA VAL A 108 12.63 -9.85 0.53
C VAL A 108 14.05 -10.15 1.00
N ILE A 109 14.80 -9.09 1.31
CA ILE A 109 16.17 -9.22 1.78
C ILE A 109 16.21 -9.72 3.21
N SER A 110 15.38 -9.10 4.05
CA SER A 110 15.24 -9.48 5.45
C SER A 110 13.92 -8.98 5.99
N SER A 111 13.42 -9.65 7.01
CA SER A 111 12.26 -9.25 7.77
C SER A 111 12.60 -9.44 9.25
N GLU A 112 12.39 -8.38 10.04
CA GLU A 112 12.80 -8.42 11.44
C GLU A 112 11.81 -7.67 12.33
N GLY A 113 11.72 -8.12 13.59
CA GLY A 113 11.02 -7.39 14.62
C GLY A 113 11.85 -6.23 15.11
N ILE A 114 11.19 -5.12 15.44
CA ILE A 114 11.85 -3.94 15.99
C ILE A 114 11.36 -3.75 17.41
N PHE A 115 12.32 -3.68 18.34
CA PHE A 115 12.04 -3.38 19.73
C PHE A 115 12.48 -1.94 19.97
N SER A 116 11.54 -1.01 19.87
CA SER A 116 11.79 0.40 20.14
C SER A 116 10.71 0.96 21.06
N ASP A 117 11.09 1.98 21.82
CA ASP A 117 10.16 2.70 22.66
C ASP A 117 9.25 3.59 21.82
N TRP A 118 8.16 4.01 22.42
CA TRP A 118 7.28 5.01 21.83
C TRP A 118 8.03 6.33 21.64
N GLN A 119 7.89 6.94 20.47
CA GLN A 119 8.56 8.19 20.12
C GLN A 119 7.52 9.24 19.74
N PRO A 120 7.77 10.52 20.09
CA PRO A 120 6.95 11.63 19.62
C PRO A 120 6.91 11.65 18.08
N ILE A 121 5.76 12.01 17.53
CA ILE A 121 5.59 12.13 16.09
C ILE A 121 6.08 13.50 15.64
N ALA A 122 7.17 13.52 14.88
CA ALA A 122 7.71 14.77 14.33
C ALA A 122 6.85 15.27 13.17
N PRO A 123 6.59 16.58 13.07
CA PRO A 123 5.84 17.13 11.94
C PRO A 123 6.60 16.96 10.62
N SER A 124 5.86 16.96 9.51
CA SER A 124 6.42 16.87 8.16
C SER A 124 7.21 15.58 7.89
N THR A 125 6.81 14.49 8.51
CA THR A 125 7.39 13.16 8.33
C THR A 125 6.36 12.19 7.80
N PRO A 126 6.76 11.04 7.22
CA PRO A 126 5.83 9.98 6.86
C PRO A 126 4.94 9.53 8.03
N VAL A 127 5.52 9.43 9.24
CA VAL A 127 4.77 9.01 10.43
C VAL A 127 3.66 10.01 10.76
N ALA A 128 3.93 11.31 10.62
CA ALA A 128 2.90 12.34 10.80
C ALA A 128 1.77 12.19 9.78
N ALA A 129 2.08 11.83 8.55
CA ALA A 129 1.08 11.55 7.53
C ALA A 129 0.25 10.30 7.87
N PHE A 130 0.86 9.25 8.35
CA PHE A 130 0.14 8.06 8.82
C PHE A 130 -0.81 8.40 9.97
N PHE A 131 -0.31 9.14 10.95
CA PHE A 131 -1.10 9.61 12.08
C PHE A 131 -2.35 10.37 11.62
N SER A 132 -2.19 11.31 10.71
CA SER A 132 -3.29 12.11 10.18
C SER A 132 -4.36 11.25 9.51
N GLN A 133 -3.99 10.14 8.92
CA GLN A 133 -4.94 9.26 8.23
C GLN A 133 -5.65 8.29 9.18
N VAL A 134 -4.92 7.68 10.11
CA VAL A 134 -5.47 6.63 10.96
C VAL A 134 -6.14 7.18 12.23
N CYS A 135 -5.80 8.38 12.64
CA CYS A 135 -6.34 9.04 13.83
C CYS A 135 -7.46 10.04 13.53
N LYS A 136 -7.98 10.05 12.32
CA LYS A 136 -9.16 10.86 12.00
C LYS A 136 -10.34 10.41 12.84
N PRO A 137 -11.15 11.36 13.36
CA PRO A 137 -12.46 11.01 13.90
C PRO A 137 -13.22 10.26 12.80
N LYS A 138 -13.90 9.17 13.18
CA LYS A 138 -14.87 8.58 12.24
C LYS A 138 -15.91 9.65 12.00
N ASP A 139 -16.10 10.04 10.76
CA ASP A 139 -17.26 10.80 10.38
C ASP A 139 -18.42 9.82 10.55
N ASP A 140 -19.07 9.89 11.70
CA ASP A 140 -20.33 9.23 11.91
C ASP A 140 -21.37 10.05 11.10
N GLY A 141 -21.34 9.78 9.81
CA GLY A 141 -22.30 10.33 8.88
C GLY A 141 -23.65 9.66 8.99
#